data_8dd60acfa88857b0be9612ec63a58bb7
#
_entry.id   8dd60acfa88857b0be9612ec63a58bb7
#
_cell.length_a   1.000
_cell.length_b   1.000
_cell.length_c   1.000
_cell.angle_alpha   90.00
_cell.angle_beta   90.00
_cell.angle_gamma   90.00
#
_symmetry.space_group_name_H-M   'P 1'
#
loop_
_entity.id
_entity.type
_entity.pdbx_description
1 polymer ?
#
loop_
_entity_poly.entity_id
_entity_poly.type
_entity_poly.pdbx_seq_one_letter_code
_entity_poly.pdbx_strand_id
1 'polypeptide(L)'
;MNEYELLDSGHGRKLERFGKVTLDRPCAQAVWNPSHPAVWKQADAFFTRKQGLEWRGRERLPDSWIAEVNGVRMKLSTTDFGHLGVFPETRAMWDWIRESVTQASHARREPLNFLNLFAYSGGATLAAAQGGAHCCHVDASKGMVQWARENAALNNLAEHPIRWIVDDVNKFLTREIKRGRRYDAVLLDPPSFGRGKGGELYKIEHALLETLELVEKVMSDQPAFVYLTSHTPGFTPIVLKNLIQQLLGQGQLDCGEMLLTGSDSTFAVPSGTWARWEVSQKSNRF
;
A
#
# COMPACT_ATOMS: atom_id res chain seq x y z
N MET A 1 -11.36 -15.99 3.01
CA MET A 1 -11.05 -15.85 4.46
C MET A 1 -9.72 -15.11 4.57
N ASN A 2 -9.57 -14.15 5.50
CA ASN A 2 -8.27 -13.50 5.69
C ASN A 2 -7.25 -14.50 6.22
N GLU A 3 -6.13 -14.67 5.53
CA GLU A 3 -5.07 -15.64 5.88
C GLU A 3 -3.83 -14.92 6.47
N TYR A 4 -3.88 -13.60 6.64
CA TYR A 4 -2.86 -12.85 7.38
C TYR A 4 -3.26 -12.65 8.83
N GLU A 5 -2.32 -12.88 9.75
CA GLU A 5 -2.48 -12.65 11.17
C GLU A 5 -1.16 -12.20 11.82
N LEU A 6 -1.21 -11.14 12.63
CA LEU A 6 -0.14 -10.82 13.58
C LEU A 6 -0.34 -11.71 14.81
N LEU A 7 0.55 -12.66 15.03
CA LEU A 7 0.48 -13.61 16.13
C LEU A 7 1.01 -13.03 17.44
N ASP A 8 2.09 -12.24 17.37
CA ASP A 8 2.68 -11.54 18.52
C ASP A 8 3.68 -10.48 18.04
N SER A 9 4.07 -9.58 18.94
CA SER A 9 5.12 -8.59 18.71
C SER A 9 5.85 -8.23 20.01
N GLY A 10 7.12 -7.88 19.89
CA GLY A 10 7.94 -7.46 21.04
C GLY A 10 9.43 -7.66 20.79
N HIS A 11 10.26 -7.06 21.67
CA HIS A 11 11.72 -7.12 21.59
C HIS A 11 12.28 -6.70 20.22
N GLY A 12 11.64 -5.72 19.54
CA GLY A 12 12.03 -5.24 18.23
C GLY A 12 11.68 -6.19 17.08
N ARG A 13 10.73 -7.09 17.27
CA ARG A 13 10.33 -8.12 16.31
C ARG A 13 8.82 -8.28 16.23
N LYS A 14 8.34 -8.91 15.17
CA LYS A 14 6.96 -9.32 14.97
C LYS A 14 6.89 -10.74 14.42
N LEU A 15 5.95 -11.52 14.93
CA LEU A 15 5.61 -12.86 14.48
C LEU A 15 4.32 -12.79 13.68
N GLU A 16 4.39 -13.13 12.40
CA GLU A 16 3.28 -13.00 11.46
C GLU A 16 3.01 -14.32 10.76
N ARG A 17 1.74 -14.63 10.54
CA ARG A 17 1.30 -15.76 9.74
C ARG A 17 0.72 -15.30 8.41
N PHE A 18 1.13 -15.95 7.32
CA PHE A 18 0.66 -15.73 5.96
C PHE A 18 0.22 -17.07 5.38
N GLY A 19 -1.06 -17.40 5.51
CA GLY A 19 -1.58 -18.72 5.18
C GLY A 19 -0.96 -19.78 6.08
N LYS A 20 -0.16 -20.67 5.50
CA LYS A 20 0.52 -21.75 6.21
C LYS A 20 1.94 -21.39 6.70
N VAL A 21 2.45 -20.23 6.36
CA VAL A 21 3.83 -19.81 6.65
C VAL A 21 3.83 -18.81 7.80
N THR A 22 4.62 -19.09 8.84
CA THR A 22 4.82 -18.24 10.01
C THR A 22 6.23 -17.66 10.00
N LEU A 23 6.37 -16.36 10.08
CA LEU A 23 7.64 -15.65 9.93
C LEU A 23 7.89 -14.72 11.11
N ASP A 24 9.12 -14.77 11.61
CA ASP A 24 9.65 -13.85 12.59
C ASP A 24 10.50 -12.78 11.85
N ARG A 25 10.07 -11.51 11.90
CA ARG A 25 10.72 -10.41 11.19
C ARG A 25 11.02 -9.22 12.10
N PRO A 26 12.02 -8.38 11.78
CA PRO A 26 12.31 -7.15 12.53
C PRO A 26 11.13 -6.18 12.53
N CYS A 27 10.90 -5.57 13.70
CA CYS A 27 9.91 -4.52 13.91
C CYS A 27 10.41 -3.57 14.99
N ALA A 28 11.16 -2.55 14.61
CA ALA A 28 11.86 -1.67 15.55
C ALA A 28 10.93 -0.96 16.55
N GLN A 29 9.66 -0.74 16.17
CA GLN A 29 8.66 -0.09 16.99
C GLN A 29 8.16 -0.98 18.15
N ALA A 30 8.26 -2.32 18.02
CA ALA A 30 7.79 -3.26 19.03
C ALA A 30 8.78 -3.38 20.20
N VAL A 31 8.93 -2.33 20.99
CA VAL A 31 9.92 -2.24 22.09
C VAL A 31 9.46 -2.90 23.40
N TRP A 32 8.22 -3.34 23.45
CA TRP A 32 7.62 -4.03 24.59
C TRP A 32 7.99 -5.51 24.66
N ASN A 33 7.60 -6.18 25.75
CA ASN A 33 7.76 -7.63 25.88
C ASN A 33 6.70 -8.36 25.05
N PRO A 34 7.03 -9.49 24.42
CA PRO A 34 6.04 -10.33 23.75
C PRO A 34 4.91 -10.75 24.72
N SER A 35 3.66 -10.72 24.22
CA SER A 35 2.49 -11.16 24.98
C SER A 35 2.41 -12.69 25.09
N HIS A 36 2.89 -13.39 24.04
CA HIS A 36 2.80 -14.83 23.89
C HIS A 36 4.16 -15.49 23.55
N PRO A 37 5.14 -15.50 24.47
CA PRO A 37 6.50 -15.98 24.14
C PRO A 37 6.57 -17.42 23.59
N ALA A 38 5.59 -18.26 23.95
CA ALA A 38 5.58 -19.65 23.50
C ALA A 38 5.29 -19.83 22.00
N VAL A 39 4.50 -18.91 21.38
CA VAL A 39 4.12 -19.03 19.97
C VAL A 39 5.27 -18.76 19.01
N TRP A 40 6.32 -18.07 19.44
CA TRP A 40 7.49 -17.76 18.62
C TRP A 40 8.26 -19.00 18.16
N LYS A 41 8.12 -20.13 18.88
CA LYS A 41 8.70 -21.43 18.47
C LYS A 41 8.08 -21.99 17.18
N GLN A 42 6.95 -21.44 16.74
CA GLN A 42 6.23 -21.86 15.54
C GLN A 42 6.77 -21.18 14.26
N ALA A 43 7.74 -20.26 14.39
CA ALA A 43 8.31 -19.57 13.23
C ALA A 43 9.01 -20.60 12.29
N ASP A 44 8.57 -20.66 11.04
CA ASP A 44 9.19 -21.47 9.99
C ASP A 44 10.54 -20.89 9.57
N ALA A 45 10.62 -19.56 9.51
CA ALA A 45 11.85 -18.84 9.21
C ALA A 45 11.88 -17.47 9.90
N PHE A 46 13.10 -16.93 10.05
CA PHE A 46 13.26 -15.59 10.57
C PHE A 46 14.22 -14.74 9.74
N PHE A 47 13.95 -13.45 9.66
CA PHE A 47 14.80 -12.47 9.02
C PHE A 47 15.59 -11.66 10.04
N THR A 48 16.87 -11.40 9.78
CA THR A 48 17.73 -10.59 10.63
C THR A 48 18.45 -9.51 9.83
N ARG A 49 18.77 -8.38 10.49
CA ARG A 49 19.60 -7.29 9.95
C ARG A 49 20.87 -7.07 10.79
N LYS A 50 21.09 -7.86 11.84
CA LYS A 50 22.18 -7.63 12.83
C LYS A 50 23.58 -7.91 12.28
N GLN A 51 23.73 -8.87 11.37
CA GLN A 51 25.00 -9.27 10.77
C GLN A 51 24.96 -9.26 9.23
N GLY A 52 24.09 -8.41 8.65
CA GLY A 52 23.73 -8.40 7.26
C GLY A 52 22.26 -8.72 7.08
N LEU A 53 21.80 -8.65 5.82
CA LEU A 53 20.42 -9.02 5.46
C LEU A 53 20.37 -10.53 5.26
N GLU A 54 19.81 -11.29 6.20
CA GLU A 54 19.83 -12.74 6.18
C GLU A 54 18.49 -13.36 6.59
N TRP A 55 18.05 -14.33 5.78
CA TRP A 55 16.99 -15.26 6.15
C TRP A 55 17.59 -16.54 6.73
N ARG A 56 17.12 -16.97 7.89
CA ARG A 56 17.42 -18.29 8.45
C ARG A 56 16.17 -19.15 8.41
N GLY A 57 16.30 -20.39 7.96
CA GLY A 57 15.17 -21.28 7.72
C GLY A 57 14.48 -21.07 6.37
N ARG A 58 15.03 -20.23 5.48
CA ARG A 58 14.46 -19.99 4.13
C ARG A 58 14.35 -21.27 3.30
N GLU A 59 15.27 -22.20 3.50
CA GLU A 59 15.30 -23.50 2.85
C GLU A 59 14.10 -24.40 3.19
N ARG A 60 13.36 -24.08 4.25
CA ARG A 60 12.12 -24.76 4.66
C ARG A 60 10.88 -24.15 4.04
N LEU A 61 11.00 -22.99 3.45
CA LEU A 61 9.90 -22.27 2.83
C LEU A 61 9.79 -22.66 1.35
N PRO A 62 8.57 -22.63 0.76
CA PRO A 62 8.44 -22.70 -0.68
C PRO A 62 9.04 -21.44 -1.33
N ASP A 63 9.48 -21.55 -2.59
CA ASP A 63 9.97 -20.40 -3.36
C ASP A 63 8.92 -19.28 -3.46
N SER A 64 7.66 -19.65 -3.53
CA SER A 64 6.51 -18.74 -3.42
C SER A 64 5.28 -19.49 -2.92
N TRP A 65 4.38 -18.74 -2.28
CA TRP A 65 3.07 -19.26 -1.85
C TRP A 65 2.00 -18.19 -2.04
N ILE A 66 0.74 -18.57 -1.89
CA ILE A 66 -0.38 -17.64 -1.99
C ILE A 66 -0.99 -17.49 -0.59
N ALA A 67 -1.31 -16.25 -0.22
CA ALA A 67 -2.13 -15.96 0.94
C ALA A 67 -3.17 -14.89 0.59
N GLU A 68 -4.34 -15.00 1.16
CA GLU A 68 -5.40 -13.99 1.04
C GLU A 68 -5.25 -12.96 2.15
N VAL A 69 -5.13 -11.70 1.77
CA VAL A 69 -5.05 -10.56 2.69
C VAL A 69 -6.22 -9.62 2.38
N ASN A 70 -7.17 -9.53 3.29
CA ASN A 70 -8.37 -8.69 3.17
C ASN A 70 -9.06 -8.78 1.78
N GLY A 71 -9.33 -10.02 1.33
CA GLY A 71 -10.04 -10.28 0.08
C GLY A 71 -9.17 -10.16 -1.18
N VAL A 72 -7.86 -9.92 -1.05
CA VAL A 72 -6.92 -9.91 -2.16
C VAL A 72 -5.96 -11.10 -2.03
N ARG A 73 -5.95 -11.99 -3.04
CA ARG A 73 -5.01 -13.12 -3.11
C ARG A 73 -3.67 -12.60 -3.63
N MET A 74 -2.63 -12.77 -2.81
CA MET A 74 -1.28 -12.29 -3.09
C MET A 74 -0.33 -13.48 -3.22
N LYS A 75 0.44 -13.51 -4.30
CA LYS A 75 1.65 -14.36 -4.38
C LYS A 75 2.71 -13.73 -3.48
N LEU A 76 3.24 -14.52 -2.58
CA LEU A 76 4.28 -14.13 -1.64
C LEU A 76 5.57 -14.88 -1.93
N SER A 77 6.70 -14.23 -1.70
CA SER A 77 8.04 -14.82 -1.80
C SER A 77 8.99 -14.03 -0.91
N THR A 78 9.93 -14.71 -0.28
CA THR A 78 10.99 -14.05 0.51
C THR A 78 11.95 -13.31 -0.39
N THR A 79 12.12 -12.01 -0.17
CA THR A 79 13.14 -11.19 -0.84
C THR A 79 14.38 -11.06 0.03
N ASP A 80 15.50 -10.70 -0.58
CA ASP A 80 16.77 -10.52 0.14
C ASP A 80 16.75 -9.35 1.13
N PHE A 81 15.74 -8.49 1.04
CA PHE A 81 15.52 -7.36 1.96
C PHE A 81 14.55 -7.66 3.11
N GLY A 82 14.02 -8.89 3.20
CA GLY A 82 13.05 -9.29 4.21
C GLY A 82 11.60 -8.91 3.87
N HIS A 83 11.33 -8.41 2.66
CA HIS A 83 9.96 -8.18 2.17
C HIS A 83 9.39 -9.47 1.59
N LEU A 84 8.06 -9.53 1.47
CA LEU A 84 7.32 -10.72 1.02
C LEU A 84 6.49 -10.48 -0.24
N GLY A 85 6.48 -9.27 -0.78
CA GLY A 85 5.56 -8.87 -1.83
C GLY A 85 4.23 -8.30 -1.31
N VAL A 86 4.10 -8.12 0.01
CA VAL A 86 2.93 -7.49 0.64
C VAL A 86 3.35 -6.70 1.87
N PHE A 87 2.65 -5.61 2.13
CA PHE A 87 2.70 -4.82 3.35
C PHE A 87 1.34 -4.91 4.05
N PRO A 88 1.17 -5.85 5.02
CA PRO A 88 -0.14 -6.12 5.62
C PRO A 88 -0.74 -4.95 6.39
N GLU A 89 0.08 -4.00 6.82
CA GLU A 89 -0.37 -2.75 7.46
C GLU A 89 -1.27 -1.90 6.56
N THR A 90 -1.18 -2.09 5.24
CA THR A 90 -2.00 -1.35 4.26
C THR A 90 -3.38 -1.99 4.02
N ARG A 91 -3.69 -3.14 4.62
CA ARG A 91 -4.91 -3.91 4.35
C ARG A 91 -6.21 -3.16 4.66
N ALA A 92 -6.24 -2.35 5.75
CA ALA A 92 -7.41 -1.53 6.07
C ALA A 92 -7.66 -0.44 5.01
N MET A 93 -6.60 0.12 4.44
CA MET A 93 -6.69 1.02 3.30
C MET A 93 -7.29 0.32 2.06
N TRP A 94 -6.95 -0.97 1.81
CA TRP A 94 -7.52 -1.70 0.68
C TRP A 94 -9.04 -1.88 0.80
N ASP A 95 -9.52 -2.20 1.99
CA ASP A 95 -10.96 -2.32 2.25
C ASP A 95 -11.66 -0.98 2.04
N TRP A 96 -11.09 0.09 2.59
CA TRP A 96 -11.62 1.44 2.42
C TRP A 96 -11.65 1.88 0.94
N ILE A 97 -10.57 1.62 0.18
CA ILE A 97 -10.50 1.93 -1.26
C ILE A 97 -11.57 1.16 -2.03
N ARG A 98 -11.71 -0.14 -1.78
CA ARG A 98 -12.72 -1.00 -2.44
C ARG A 98 -14.12 -0.45 -2.21
N GLU A 99 -14.46 -0.13 -0.97
CA GLU A 99 -15.75 0.41 -0.58
C GLU A 99 -16.00 1.80 -1.20
N SER A 100 -15.05 2.72 -1.07
CA SER A 100 -15.15 4.07 -1.61
C SER A 100 -15.29 4.09 -3.13
N VAL A 101 -14.53 3.25 -3.84
CA VAL A 101 -14.63 3.07 -5.29
C VAL A 101 -16.01 2.53 -5.66
N THR A 102 -16.49 1.49 -4.97
CA THR A 102 -17.82 0.89 -5.23
C THR A 102 -18.92 1.93 -5.05
N GLN A 103 -18.92 2.66 -3.95
CA GLN A 103 -19.93 3.67 -3.65
C GLN A 103 -19.91 4.82 -4.67
N ALA A 104 -18.72 5.35 -4.98
CA ALA A 104 -18.58 6.46 -5.90
C ALA A 104 -18.91 6.07 -7.35
N SER A 105 -18.50 4.90 -7.81
CA SER A 105 -18.84 4.37 -9.14
C SER A 105 -20.35 4.15 -9.28
N HIS A 106 -20.98 3.62 -8.24
CA HIS A 106 -22.44 3.44 -8.22
C HIS A 106 -23.19 4.79 -8.27
N ALA A 107 -22.75 5.77 -7.48
CA ALA A 107 -23.37 7.10 -7.45
C ALA A 107 -23.25 7.83 -8.80
N ARG A 108 -22.14 7.66 -9.50
CA ARG A 108 -21.89 8.27 -10.83
C ARG A 108 -22.47 7.46 -11.99
N ARG A 109 -22.83 6.19 -11.77
CA ARG A 109 -23.23 5.21 -12.78
C ARG A 109 -22.14 4.94 -13.83
N GLU A 110 -20.89 5.14 -13.46
CA GLU A 110 -19.70 4.89 -14.29
C GLU A 110 -18.49 4.49 -13.41
N PRO A 111 -17.56 3.68 -13.93
CA PRO A 111 -16.33 3.33 -13.23
C PRO A 111 -15.47 4.56 -12.93
N LEU A 112 -14.87 4.61 -11.73
CA LEU A 112 -13.84 5.61 -11.42
C LEU A 112 -12.55 5.31 -12.18
N ASN A 113 -11.85 6.35 -12.60
CA ASN A 113 -10.46 6.27 -13.05
C ASN A 113 -9.54 6.39 -11.82
N PHE A 114 -9.01 5.25 -11.38
CA PHE A 114 -8.13 5.16 -10.20
C PHE A 114 -6.66 5.10 -10.60
N LEU A 115 -5.84 5.96 -10.03
CA LEU A 115 -4.40 6.01 -10.22
C LEU A 115 -3.68 5.54 -8.94
N ASN A 116 -2.85 4.50 -9.06
CA ASN A 116 -1.97 4.02 -8.00
C ASN A 116 -0.52 4.30 -8.36
N LEU A 117 0.14 5.14 -7.58
CA LEU A 117 1.53 5.57 -7.74
C LEU A 117 2.42 4.90 -6.69
N PHE A 118 3.63 4.46 -7.08
CA PHE A 118 4.50 3.61 -6.27
C PHE A 118 3.79 2.31 -5.90
N ALA A 119 3.15 1.71 -6.91
CA ALA A 119 2.07 0.74 -6.71
C ALA A 119 2.52 -0.67 -6.31
N TYR A 120 3.84 -0.93 -6.30
CA TYR A 120 4.48 -2.17 -5.82
C TYR A 120 3.86 -3.43 -6.44
N SER A 121 3.52 -4.44 -5.64
CA SER A 121 2.91 -5.72 -6.06
C SER A 121 1.39 -5.66 -6.31
N GLY A 122 0.78 -4.47 -6.19
CA GLY A 122 -0.56 -4.19 -6.68
C GLY A 122 -1.72 -4.36 -5.70
N GLY A 123 -1.50 -4.59 -4.41
CA GLY A 123 -2.60 -4.83 -3.47
C GLY A 123 -3.73 -3.80 -3.55
N ALA A 124 -3.39 -2.52 -3.46
CA ALA A 124 -4.39 -1.44 -3.57
C ALA A 124 -5.00 -1.29 -4.97
N THR A 125 -4.21 -1.55 -6.04
CA THR A 125 -4.74 -1.58 -7.42
C THR A 125 -5.82 -2.65 -7.56
N LEU A 126 -5.57 -3.84 -7.00
CA LEU A 126 -6.51 -4.96 -7.07
C LEU A 126 -7.76 -4.70 -6.22
N ALA A 127 -7.61 -4.09 -5.06
CA ALA A 127 -8.75 -3.66 -4.23
C ALA A 127 -9.63 -2.65 -4.96
N ALA A 128 -9.05 -1.65 -5.63
CA ALA A 128 -9.79 -0.69 -6.45
C ALA A 128 -10.47 -1.36 -7.65
N ALA A 129 -9.79 -2.29 -8.34
CA ALA A 129 -10.35 -3.06 -9.43
C ALA A 129 -11.52 -3.96 -8.99
N GLN A 130 -11.43 -4.59 -7.81
CA GLN A 130 -12.54 -5.33 -7.20
C GLN A 130 -13.74 -4.42 -6.89
N GLY A 131 -13.50 -3.14 -6.58
CA GLY A 131 -14.53 -2.11 -6.43
C GLY A 131 -15.12 -1.61 -7.76
N GLY A 132 -14.61 -2.07 -8.90
CA GLY A 132 -15.09 -1.73 -10.25
C GLY A 132 -14.37 -0.55 -10.93
N ALA A 133 -13.25 -0.04 -10.39
CA ALA A 133 -12.51 1.06 -11.00
C ALA A 133 -11.75 0.62 -12.26
N HIS A 134 -11.64 1.53 -13.24
CA HIS A 134 -10.59 1.46 -14.26
C HIS A 134 -9.27 1.93 -13.64
N CYS A 135 -8.27 1.06 -13.59
CA CYS A 135 -7.05 1.33 -12.83
C CYS A 135 -5.86 1.72 -13.71
N CYS A 136 -4.98 2.56 -13.19
CA CYS A 136 -3.64 2.78 -13.70
C CYS A 136 -2.63 2.50 -12.60
N HIS A 137 -1.84 1.43 -12.78
CA HIS A 137 -0.82 0.96 -11.85
C HIS A 137 0.54 1.44 -12.33
N VAL A 138 1.23 2.24 -11.53
CA VAL A 138 2.53 2.85 -11.88
C VAL A 138 3.58 2.48 -10.85
N ASP A 139 4.63 1.80 -11.28
CA ASP A 139 5.81 1.51 -10.47
C ASP A 139 7.07 1.55 -11.33
N ALA A 140 8.19 2.00 -10.78
CA ALA A 140 9.46 2.07 -11.49
C ALA A 140 10.10 0.70 -11.73
N SER A 141 9.74 -0.31 -10.94
CA SER A 141 10.28 -1.66 -11.01
C SER A 141 9.48 -2.55 -11.96
N LYS A 142 10.10 -2.96 -13.07
CA LYS A 142 9.50 -3.94 -13.99
C LYS A 142 9.11 -5.24 -13.29
N GLY A 143 9.93 -5.70 -12.34
CA GLY A 143 9.66 -6.92 -11.56
C GLY A 143 8.41 -6.79 -10.70
N MET A 144 8.21 -5.62 -10.05
CA MET A 144 7.02 -5.37 -9.22
C MET A 144 5.76 -5.26 -10.08
N VAL A 145 5.81 -4.57 -11.23
CA VAL A 145 4.66 -4.52 -12.16
C VAL A 145 4.31 -5.91 -12.71
N GLN A 146 5.31 -6.75 -13.00
CA GLN A 146 5.05 -8.14 -13.40
C GLN A 146 4.41 -8.95 -12.27
N TRP A 147 4.90 -8.80 -11.03
CA TRP A 147 4.32 -9.44 -9.86
C TRP A 147 2.87 -8.99 -9.62
N ALA A 148 2.59 -7.71 -9.81
CA ALA A 148 1.23 -7.17 -9.73
C ALA A 148 0.27 -7.79 -10.77
N ARG A 149 0.75 -8.03 -12.00
CA ARG A 149 -0.03 -8.75 -13.04
C ARG A 149 -0.32 -10.20 -12.65
N GLU A 150 0.65 -10.89 -12.06
CA GLU A 150 0.47 -12.25 -11.55
C GLU A 150 -0.59 -12.26 -10.44
N ASN A 151 -0.54 -11.29 -9.53
CA ASN A 151 -1.56 -11.11 -8.51
C ASN A 151 -2.94 -10.79 -9.11
N ALA A 152 -3.02 -9.99 -10.18
CA ALA A 152 -4.29 -9.73 -10.88
C ALA A 152 -4.89 -11.03 -11.43
N ALA A 153 -4.08 -11.89 -12.04
CA ALA A 153 -4.55 -13.20 -12.54
C ALA A 153 -5.08 -14.09 -11.41
N LEU A 154 -4.43 -14.11 -10.24
CA LEU A 154 -4.88 -14.85 -9.05
C LEU A 154 -6.25 -14.38 -8.53
N ASN A 155 -6.63 -13.14 -8.81
CA ASN A 155 -7.88 -12.53 -8.38
C ASN A 155 -8.95 -12.46 -9.49
N ASN A 156 -8.76 -13.17 -10.61
CA ASN A 156 -9.62 -13.13 -11.80
C ASN A 156 -9.77 -11.73 -12.42
N LEU A 157 -8.73 -10.90 -12.29
CA LEU A 157 -8.68 -9.52 -12.79
C LEU A 157 -7.71 -9.36 -13.97
N ALA A 158 -7.30 -10.45 -14.62
CA ALA A 158 -6.35 -10.42 -15.74
C ALA A 158 -6.89 -9.58 -16.92
N GLU A 159 -8.18 -9.67 -17.19
CA GLU A 159 -8.87 -8.96 -18.28
C GLU A 159 -9.54 -7.65 -17.81
N HIS A 160 -9.41 -7.31 -16.52
CA HIS A 160 -9.95 -6.06 -16.01
C HIS A 160 -9.17 -4.87 -16.59
N PRO A 161 -9.79 -3.70 -16.83
CA PRO A 161 -9.12 -2.54 -17.41
C PRO A 161 -8.10 -1.91 -16.46
N ILE A 162 -6.92 -2.54 -16.38
CA ILE A 162 -5.76 -2.06 -15.61
C ILE A 162 -4.63 -1.71 -16.57
N ARG A 163 -4.23 -0.44 -16.58
CA ARG A 163 -3.03 0.02 -17.31
C ARG A 163 -1.81 -0.25 -16.44
N TRP A 164 -0.92 -1.10 -16.91
CA TRP A 164 0.32 -1.47 -16.23
C TRP A 164 1.48 -0.64 -16.76
N ILE A 165 2.05 0.22 -15.93
CA ILE A 165 3.07 1.20 -16.33
C ILE A 165 4.36 0.96 -15.54
N VAL A 166 5.47 0.77 -16.26
CA VAL A 166 6.83 0.72 -15.69
C VAL A 166 7.50 2.06 -15.95
N ASP A 167 7.48 2.96 -14.98
CA ASP A 167 7.96 4.33 -15.16
C ASP A 167 8.27 5.03 -13.83
N ASP A 168 9.08 6.10 -13.90
CA ASP A 168 9.19 7.09 -12.85
C ASP A 168 7.88 7.86 -12.69
N VAL A 169 7.43 8.04 -11.44
CA VAL A 169 6.13 8.62 -11.12
C VAL A 169 6.00 10.06 -11.62
N ASN A 170 6.98 10.93 -11.39
CA ASN A 170 6.91 12.34 -11.78
C ASN A 170 6.97 12.49 -13.31
N LYS A 171 7.79 11.67 -13.98
CA LYS A 171 7.82 11.61 -15.45
C LYS A 171 6.50 11.12 -16.02
N PHE A 172 5.91 10.09 -15.42
CA PHE A 172 4.59 9.58 -15.81
C PHE A 172 3.52 10.67 -15.67
N LEU A 173 3.41 11.30 -14.50
CA LEU A 173 2.44 12.36 -14.24
C LEU A 173 2.59 13.53 -15.23
N THR A 174 3.82 13.98 -15.47
CA THR A 174 4.10 15.04 -16.46
C THR A 174 3.57 14.69 -17.85
N ARG A 175 3.69 13.41 -18.27
CA ARG A 175 3.16 12.96 -19.56
C ARG A 175 1.63 12.84 -19.57
N GLU A 176 1.01 12.40 -18.49
CA GLU A 176 -0.45 12.33 -18.39
C GLU A 176 -1.07 13.73 -18.40
N ILE A 177 -0.45 14.72 -17.75
CA ILE A 177 -0.85 16.14 -17.84
C ILE A 177 -0.84 16.61 -19.30
N LYS A 178 0.27 16.39 -20.03
CA LYS A 178 0.39 16.77 -21.45
C LYS A 178 -0.63 16.08 -22.36
N ARG A 179 -1.10 14.88 -21.99
CA ARG A 179 -2.12 14.11 -22.71
C ARG A 179 -3.54 14.49 -22.32
N GLY A 180 -3.72 15.37 -21.36
CA GLY A 180 -5.04 15.74 -20.83
C GLY A 180 -5.75 14.61 -20.09
N ARG A 181 -5.00 13.58 -19.61
CA ARG A 181 -5.58 12.47 -18.83
C ARG A 181 -5.96 12.97 -17.45
N ARG A 182 -7.10 12.45 -16.95
CA ARG A 182 -7.64 12.80 -15.63
C ARG A 182 -8.00 11.55 -14.84
N TYR A 183 -7.87 11.67 -13.52
CA TYR A 183 -8.15 10.60 -12.56
C TYR A 183 -9.08 11.10 -11.46
N ASP A 184 -10.02 10.24 -11.08
CA ASP A 184 -11.03 10.56 -10.06
C ASP A 184 -10.52 10.24 -8.66
N ALA A 185 -9.64 9.28 -8.53
CA ALA A 185 -9.07 8.88 -7.28
C ALA A 185 -7.59 8.56 -7.44
N VAL A 186 -6.76 8.95 -6.47
CA VAL A 186 -5.31 8.75 -6.49
C VAL A 186 -4.83 8.20 -5.16
N LEU A 187 -4.00 7.15 -5.21
CA LEU A 187 -3.21 6.65 -4.10
C LEU A 187 -1.73 6.88 -4.37
N LEU A 188 -1.01 7.32 -3.34
CA LEU A 188 0.45 7.43 -3.32
C LEU A 188 1.01 6.69 -2.09
N ASP A 189 1.98 5.79 -2.33
CA ASP A 189 2.77 5.15 -1.26
C ASP A 189 4.28 5.34 -1.54
N PRO A 190 4.78 6.58 -1.46
CA PRO A 190 6.15 6.92 -1.85
C PRO A 190 7.18 6.27 -0.91
N PRO A 191 8.27 5.71 -1.47
CA PRO A 191 9.37 5.22 -0.65
C PRO A 191 10.12 6.37 0.01
N SER A 192 10.74 6.13 1.18
CA SER A 192 11.66 7.10 1.79
C SER A 192 12.80 7.47 0.84
N PHE A 193 13.28 6.45 0.11
CA PHE A 193 14.32 6.58 -0.90
C PHE A 193 14.07 5.60 -2.04
N GLY A 194 14.19 6.08 -3.28
CA GLY A 194 14.06 5.26 -4.48
C GLY A 194 15.03 5.68 -5.58
N ARG A 195 15.31 4.76 -6.50
CA ARG A 195 16.04 5.06 -7.75
C ARG A 195 15.15 4.73 -8.92
N GLY A 196 14.91 5.71 -9.78
CA GLY A 196 14.29 5.53 -11.07
C GLY A 196 15.18 4.75 -12.03
N LYS A 197 14.62 4.23 -13.11
CA LYS A 197 15.34 3.44 -14.13
C LYS A 197 16.47 4.21 -14.83
N GLY A 198 16.39 5.54 -14.90
CA GLY A 198 17.39 6.44 -15.46
C GLY A 198 18.42 6.95 -14.43
N GLY A 199 18.43 6.42 -13.20
CA GLY A 199 19.31 6.85 -12.12
C GLY A 199 18.79 8.01 -11.30
N GLU A 200 17.57 8.48 -11.55
CA GLU A 200 16.91 9.53 -10.77
C GLU A 200 16.77 9.10 -9.33
N LEU A 201 17.06 10.01 -8.42
CA LEU A 201 16.96 9.83 -6.99
C LEU A 201 15.65 10.42 -6.49
N TYR A 202 14.75 9.56 -6.01
CA TYR A 202 13.60 10.00 -5.22
C TYR A 202 13.99 10.01 -3.74
N LYS A 203 13.91 11.18 -3.11
CA LYS A 203 13.97 11.34 -1.64
C LYS A 203 12.69 12.03 -1.22
N ILE A 204 11.93 11.38 -0.37
CA ILE A 204 10.58 11.83 0.00
C ILE A 204 10.57 13.27 0.53
N GLU A 205 11.58 13.67 1.32
CA GLU A 205 11.70 15.01 1.92
C GLU A 205 11.79 16.14 0.89
N HIS A 206 12.22 15.83 -0.33
CA HIS A 206 12.43 16.80 -1.39
C HIS A 206 11.45 16.64 -2.55
N ALA A 207 11.00 15.41 -2.81
CA ALA A 207 10.23 15.08 -4.01
C ALA A 207 8.71 15.00 -3.78
N LEU A 208 8.25 14.78 -2.54
CA LEU A 208 6.85 14.52 -2.26
C LEU A 208 5.95 15.73 -2.61
N LEU A 209 6.40 16.94 -2.28
CA LEU A 209 5.60 18.15 -2.59
C LEU A 209 5.41 18.30 -4.10
N GLU A 210 6.50 18.20 -4.89
CA GLU A 210 6.43 18.23 -6.35
C GLU A 210 5.51 17.14 -6.91
N THR A 211 5.60 15.91 -6.36
CA THR A 211 4.73 14.80 -6.78
C THR A 211 3.26 15.12 -6.53
N LEU A 212 2.93 15.69 -5.37
CA LEU A 212 1.55 16.07 -5.03
C LEU A 212 1.04 17.22 -5.90
N GLU A 213 1.86 18.21 -6.27
CA GLU A 213 1.52 19.26 -7.22
C GLU A 213 1.21 18.72 -8.62
N LEU A 214 1.91 17.67 -9.04
CA LEU A 214 1.62 16.97 -10.29
C LEU A 214 0.33 16.14 -10.19
N VAL A 215 0.06 15.55 -9.03
CA VAL A 215 -1.19 14.81 -8.76
C VAL A 215 -2.38 15.75 -8.84
N GLU A 216 -2.34 16.91 -8.21
CA GLU A 216 -3.39 17.93 -8.31
C GLU A 216 -3.76 18.21 -9.79
N LYS A 217 -2.76 18.37 -10.65
CA LYS A 217 -2.95 18.69 -12.08
C LYS A 217 -3.55 17.54 -12.90
N VAL A 218 -3.51 16.29 -12.43
CA VAL A 218 -4.15 15.14 -13.09
C VAL A 218 -5.48 14.75 -12.46
N MET A 219 -5.89 15.39 -11.37
CA MET A 219 -7.23 15.17 -10.82
C MET A 219 -8.31 15.59 -11.80
N SER A 220 -9.42 14.87 -11.82
CA SER A 220 -10.60 15.21 -12.61
C SER A 220 -11.35 16.41 -12.01
N ASP A 221 -12.27 16.99 -12.77
CA ASP A 221 -13.12 18.07 -12.27
C ASP A 221 -14.11 17.60 -11.18
N GLN A 222 -14.30 16.29 -11.06
CA GLN A 222 -15.12 15.65 -10.03
C GLN A 222 -14.31 14.57 -9.30
N PRO A 223 -13.28 14.96 -8.53
CA PRO A 223 -12.45 14.00 -7.82
C PRO A 223 -13.27 13.30 -6.74
N ALA A 224 -12.90 12.06 -6.42
CA ALA A 224 -13.48 11.31 -5.31
C ALA A 224 -12.58 11.40 -4.06
N PHE A 225 -11.32 11.00 -4.18
CA PHE A 225 -10.37 11.03 -3.07
C PHE A 225 -8.90 11.06 -3.51
N VAL A 226 -8.06 11.49 -2.58
CA VAL A 226 -6.60 11.27 -2.60
C VAL A 226 -6.20 10.59 -1.30
N TYR A 227 -5.43 9.52 -1.39
CA TYR A 227 -4.90 8.76 -0.26
C TYR A 227 -3.36 8.77 -0.32
N LEU A 228 -2.72 9.19 0.76
CA LEU A 228 -1.27 9.26 0.88
C LEU A 228 -0.82 8.43 2.08
N THR A 229 0.15 7.56 1.87
CA THR A 229 0.80 6.79 2.94
C THR A 229 2.28 7.13 3.04
N SER A 230 2.89 6.83 4.19
CA SER A 230 4.33 6.92 4.35
C SER A 230 4.84 5.95 5.42
N HIS A 231 5.97 5.32 5.14
CA HIS A 231 6.75 4.52 6.10
C HIS A 231 8.00 5.26 6.60
N THR A 232 8.14 6.53 6.23
CA THR A 232 9.33 7.33 6.54
C THR A 232 9.23 7.90 7.95
N PRO A 233 10.24 7.68 8.82
CA PRO A 233 10.29 8.33 10.12
C PRO A 233 10.18 9.86 10.01
N GLY A 234 9.41 10.48 10.89
CA GLY A 234 9.15 11.93 10.87
C GLY A 234 7.98 12.38 10.00
N PHE A 235 7.52 11.55 9.06
CA PHE A 235 6.28 11.80 8.31
C PHE A 235 5.08 11.31 9.13
N THR A 236 4.70 12.10 10.14
CA THR A 236 3.56 11.80 11.00
C THR A 236 2.22 11.98 10.26
N PRO A 237 1.10 11.44 10.79
CA PRO A 237 -0.23 11.66 10.17
C PRO A 237 -0.54 13.13 9.93
N ILE A 238 -0.16 14.00 10.87
CA ILE A 238 -0.39 15.46 10.77
C ILE A 238 0.46 16.07 9.63
N VAL A 239 1.71 15.61 9.45
CA VAL A 239 2.55 16.08 8.33
C VAL A 239 1.90 15.74 7.00
N LEU A 240 1.44 14.48 6.83
CA LEU A 240 0.76 14.07 5.60
C LEU A 240 -0.55 14.84 5.37
N LYS A 241 -1.34 15.04 6.43
CA LYS A 241 -2.57 15.82 6.38
C LYS A 241 -2.31 17.26 5.92
N ASN A 242 -1.30 17.92 6.49
CA ASN A 242 -0.95 19.31 6.13
C ASN A 242 -0.53 19.41 4.65
N LEU A 243 0.25 18.45 4.15
CA LEU A 243 0.66 18.40 2.74
C LEU A 243 -0.55 18.30 1.79
N ILE A 244 -1.48 17.41 2.08
CA ILE A 244 -2.70 17.25 1.28
C ILE A 244 -3.58 18.50 1.38
N GLN A 245 -3.76 19.04 2.58
CA GLN A 245 -4.60 20.22 2.80
C GLN A 245 -4.10 21.45 2.04
N GLN A 246 -2.79 21.62 1.96
CA GLN A 246 -2.18 22.75 1.25
C GLN A 246 -2.51 22.73 -0.24
N LEU A 247 -2.68 21.55 -0.86
CA LEU A 247 -2.79 21.39 -2.30
C LEU A 247 -4.23 21.17 -2.78
N LEU A 248 -5.03 20.39 -2.05
CA LEU A 248 -6.35 19.97 -2.54
C LEU A 248 -7.53 20.84 -2.04
N GLY A 249 -7.25 21.84 -1.21
CA GLY A 249 -8.25 22.81 -0.79
C GLY A 249 -9.40 22.22 0.04
N GLN A 250 -10.66 22.61 -0.25
CA GLN A 250 -11.83 22.21 0.53
C GLN A 250 -12.19 20.75 0.31
N GLY A 251 -12.32 19.99 1.40
CA GLY A 251 -12.69 18.58 1.43
C GLY A 251 -12.68 18.04 2.86
N GLN A 252 -13.13 16.82 3.02
CA GLN A 252 -12.99 16.11 4.29
C GLN A 252 -11.59 15.53 4.38
N LEU A 253 -10.88 15.84 5.46
CA LEU A 253 -9.52 15.38 5.72
C LEU A 253 -9.50 14.48 6.95
N ASP A 254 -8.94 13.29 6.79
CA ASP A 254 -8.70 12.32 7.86
C ASP A 254 -7.25 11.83 7.82
N CYS A 255 -6.71 11.38 8.95
CA CYS A 255 -5.36 10.86 9.02
C CYS A 255 -5.16 9.94 10.22
N GLY A 256 -4.19 9.06 10.16
CA GLY A 256 -3.91 8.12 11.24
C GLY A 256 -2.66 7.28 11.00
N GLU A 257 -2.48 6.30 11.86
CA GLU A 257 -1.40 5.31 11.73
C GLU A 257 -1.89 4.06 11.02
N MET A 258 -1.04 3.46 10.19
CA MET A 258 -1.24 2.11 9.67
C MET A 258 -0.88 1.11 10.76
N LEU A 259 -1.82 0.25 11.12
CA LEU A 259 -1.66 -0.68 12.23
C LEU A 259 -1.64 -2.13 11.74
N LEU A 260 -0.67 -2.89 12.22
CA LEU A 260 -0.77 -4.34 12.25
C LEU A 260 -1.52 -4.74 13.52
N THR A 261 -2.63 -5.43 13.35
CA THR A 261 -3.47 -5.91 14.45
C THR A 261 -3.57 -7.42 14.40
N GLY A 262 -3.53 -8.05 15.55
CA GLY A 262 -3.75 -9.49 15.75
C GLY A 262 -5.04 -9.75 16.54
N SER A 263 -5.04 -10.84 17.32
CA SER A 263 -6.08 -11.12 18.30
C SER A 263 -6.11 -10.06 19.40
N ASP A 264 -7.19 -10.01 20.20
CA ASP A 264 -7.41 -9.03 21.27
C ASP A 264 -6.30 -8.99 22.34
N SER A 265 -5.52 -10.07 22.47
CA SER A 265 -4.39 -10.16 23.40
C SER A 265 -3.06 -9.69 22.82
N THR A 266 -3.02 -9.29 21.54
CA THR A 266 -1.81 -8.86 20.84
C THR A 266 -1.77 -7.34 20.70
N PHE A 267 -0.67 -6.71 21.13
CA PHE A 267 -0.51 -5.26 20.94
C PHE A 267 -0.50 -4.89 19.47
N ALA A 268 -1.28 -3.87 19.10
CA ALA A 268 -1.22 -3.31 17.76
C ALA A 268 0.15 -2.68 17.49
N VAL A 269 0.70 -2.92 16.31
CA VAL A 269 2.01 -2.40 15.92
C VAL A 269 1.82 -1.27 14.91
N PRO A 270 2.20 -0.03 15.24
CA PRO A 270 2.24 1.07 14.27
C PRO A 270 3.32 0.79 13.22
N SER A 271 2.95 0.81 11.95
CA SER A 271 3.81 0.39 10.84
C SER A 271 3.83 1.38 9.68
N GLY A 272 3.46 2.60 9.92
CA GLY A 272 3.42 3.71 8.97
C GLY A 272 2.27 4.66 9.26
N THR A 273 2.12 5.65 8.43
CA THR A 273 1.14 6.72 8.59
C THR A 273 0.35 6.93 7.30
N TRP A 274 -0.84 7.47 7.43
CA TRP A 274 -1.68 7.82 6.29
C TRP A 274 -2.42 9.14 6.51
N ALA A 275 -2.75 9.78 5.40
CA ALA A 275 -3.74 10.84 5.35
C ALA A 275 -4.59 10.68 4.08
N ARG A 276 -5.84 11.07 4.13
CA ARG A 276 -6.74 11.06 2.98
C ARG A 276 -7.56 12.33 2.93
N TRP A 277 -7.85 12.73 1.71
CA TRP A 277 -8.77 13.79 1.37
C TRP A 277 -9.91 13.19 0.55
N GLU A 278 -11.12 13.59 0.86
CA GLU A 278 -12.33 13.21 0.14
C GLU A 278 -13.12 14.46 -0.22
N VAL A 279 -13.74 14.48 -1.40
CA VAL A 279 -14.65 15.56 -1.72
C VAL A 279 -15.81 15.56 -0.73
N SER A 280 -16.14 16.72 -0.17
CA SER A 280 -17.30 16.84 0.72
C SER A 280 -18.56 16.46 -0.04
N GLN A 281 -19.19 15.35 0.32
CA GLN A 281 -20.54 15.06 -0.17
C GLN A 281 -21.42 16.20 0.29
N LYS A 282 -21.97 16.99 -0.66
CA LYS A 282 -23.06 17.91 -0.33
C LYS A 282 -24.17 17.07 0.28
N SER A 283 -24.40 17.22 1.58
CA SER A 283 -25.57 16.61 2.22
C SER A 283 -26.80 17.17 1.50
N ASN A 284 -27.38 16.38 0.62
CA ASN A 284 -28.76 16.62 0.18
C ASN A 284 -29.65 16.40 1.41
N ARG A 285 -29.73 17.40 2.28
CA ARG A 285 -30.85 17.52 3.23
C ARG A 285 -32.02 18.02 2.40
N PHE A 286 -32.85 17.12 1.97
CA PHE A 286 -34.24 17.41 1.63
C PHE A 286 -35.10 17.29 2.87
#